data_07a6223a014c43fc46d3b50b663b06b2
#
_entry.id   07a6223a014c43fc46d3b50b663b06b2
#
_cell.length_a   1.000
_cell.length_b   1.000
_cell.length_c   1.000
_cell.angle_alpha   90.00
_cell.angle_beta   90.00
_cell.angle_gamma   90.00
#
_symmetry.space_group_name_H-M   'P 1'
#
loop_
_entity.id
_entity.type
_entity.pdbx_description
1 polymer ?
#
loop_
_entity_poly.entity_id
_entity_poly.type
_entity_poly.pdbx_seq_one_letter_code
_entity_poly.pdbx_strand_id
1 'polypeptide(L)'
;MVKKAEFSTCDLKDQFPKSTFQSLENFFSYGGIKKFYGQAVIISCPDDNSLVKEIVREDGSNKILVVDSSSVNNAAMLGDEIASSALVNNWSGFLINGLVRDREHLVNIEIGILARGT
;
A
#
# COMPACT_ATOMS: atom_id res chain seq x y z
N MET A 1 -11.37 -10.09 -3.51
CA MET A 1 -10.46 -10.10 -4.68
C MET A 1 -9.98 -8.68 -4.96
N VAL A 2 -8.68 -8.51 -5.13
CA VAL A 2 -8.10 -7.21 -5.46
C VAL A 2 -8.39 -6.88 -6.92
N LYS A 3 -8.86 -5.67 -7.19
CA LYS A 3 -9.09 -5.19 -8.55
C LYS A 3 -7.85 -4.48 -9.07
N LYS A 4 -7.44 -4.84 -10.28
CA LYS A 4 -6.39 -4.09 -10.99
C LYS A 4 -6.98 -2.79 -11.52
N ALA A 5 -6.20 -1.73 -11.51
CA ALA A 5 -6.60 -0.48 -12.13
C ALA A 5 -6.59 -0.62 -13.66
N GLU A 6 -7.66 -0.21 -14.31
CA GLU A 6 -7.83 -0.27 -15.77
C GLU A 6 -7.49 1.05 -16.46
N PHE A 7 -7.00 2.03 -15.71
CA PHE A 7 -6.65 3.37 -16.20
C PHE A 7 -5.28 3.77 -15.67
N SER A 8 -4.65 4.72 -16.30
CA SER A 8 -3.40 5.30 -15.82
C SER A 8 -3.66 6.60 -15.05
N THR A 9 -2.68 7.02 -14.25
CA THR A 9 -2.74 8.31 -13.55
C THR A 9 -2.72 9.47 -14.54
N CYS A 10 -2.04 9.31 -15.67
CA CYS A 10 -2.04 10.33 -16.73
C CYS A 10 -3.44 10.52 -17.32
N ASP A 11 -4.15 9.42 -17.58
CA ASP A 11 -5.52 9.47 -18.09
C ASP A 11 -6.45 10.18 -17.11
N LEU A 12 -6.32 9.90 -15.81
CA LEU A 12 -7.10 10.56 -14.78
C LEU A 12 -6.82 12.05 -14.72
N LYS A 13 -5.56 12.46 -14.82
CA LYS A 13 -5.20 13.86 -14.81
C LYS A 13 -5.78 14.59 -16.01
N ASP A 14 -5.73 13.99 -17.19
CA ASP A 14 -6.27 14.57 -18.42
C ASP A 14 -7.79 14.71 -18.35
N GLN A 15 -8.47 13.71 -17.80
CA GLN A 15 -9.92 13.67 -17.67
C GLN A 15 -10.44 14.59 -16.55
N PHE A 16 -9.68 14.75 -15.48
CA PHE A 16 -10.05 15.56 -14.30
C PHE A 16 -8.98 16.59 -13.98
N PRO A 17 -8.76 17.58 -14.85
CA PRO A 17 -7.63 18.51 -14.69
C PRO A 17 -7.74 19.42 -13.47
N LYS A 18 -8.94 19.58 -12.90
CA LYS A 18 -9.16 20.38 -11.69
C LYS A 18 -8.98 19.61 -10.38
N SER A 19 -8.81 18.30 -10.46
CA SER A 19 -8.57 17.48 -9.27
C SER A 19 -7.14 17.65 -8.80
N THR A 20 -6.92 17.40 -7.50
CA THR A 20 -5.59 17.46 -6.92
C THR A 20 -4.82 16.18 -7.21
N PHE A 21 -3.63 16.34 -7.78
CA PHE A 21 -2.71 15.24 -8.04
C PHE A 21 -1.38 15.54 -7.37
N GLN A 22 -0.80 14.54 -6.76
CA GLN A 22 0.48 14.67 -6.08
C GLN A 22 1.39 13.51 -6.46
N SER A 23 2.63 13.81 -6.84
CA SER A 23 3.64 12.79 -7.11
C SER A 23 4.18 12.21 -5.81
N LEU A 24 4.39 10.90 -5.81
CA LEU A 24 5.01 10.19 -4.69
C LEU A 24 6.47 9.94 -5.03
N GLU A 25 7.33 10.89 -4.64
CA GLU A 25 8.76 10.77 -4.84
C GLU A 25 9.37 9.84 -3.80
N ASN A 26 10.38 9.07 -4.21
CA ASN A 26 11.10 8.14 -3.35
C ASN A 26 10.22 7.01 -2.78
N PHE A 27 9.18 6.65 -3.50
CA PHE A 27 8.40 5.44 -3.24
C PHE A 27 8.65 4.44 -4.35
N PHE A 28 8.74 3.18 -3.98
CA PHE A 28 9.01 2.07 -4.89
C PHE A 28 7.93 1.02 -4.79
N SER A 29 7.65 0.33 -5.91
CA SER A 29 6.64 -0.72 -5.96
C SER A 29 7.25 -2.06 -5.57
N TYR A 30 6.65 -2.73 -4.60
CA TYR A 30 7.11 -4.04 -4.11
C TYR A 30 6.10 -5.16 -4.32
N GLY A 31 4.82 -4.86 -4.48
CA GLY A 31 3.79 -5.86 -4.67
C GLY A 31 3.67 -6.36 -6.11
N GLY A 32 2.87 -7.40 -6.29
CA GLY A 32 2.61 -7.97 -7.61
C GLY A 32 1.73 -7.10 -8.50
N ILE A 33 0.98 -6.16 -7.91
CA ILE A 33 0.14 -5.22 -8.65
C ILE A 33 0.77 -3.83 -8.58
N LYS A 34 1.01 -3.25 -9.76
CA LYS A 34 1.69 -1.96 -9.85
C LYS A 34 0.74 -0.78 -9.99
N LYS A 35 -0.47 -1.02 -10.47
CA LYS A 35 -1.51 0.01 -10.61
C LYS A 35 -2.70 -0.41 -9.75
N PHE A 36 -3.05 0.41 -8.78
CA PHE A 36 -4.15 0.12 -7.87
C PHE A 36 -4.78 1.41 -7.38
N TYR A 37 -5.98 1.31 -6.87
CA TYR A 37 -6.74 2.46 -6.38
C TYR A 37 -7.67 2.03 -5.26
N GLY A 38 -8.12 3.00 -4.50
CA GLY A 38 -9.07 2.76 -3.42
C GLY A 38 -9.19 3.96 -2.50
N GLN A 39 -10.10 3.86 -1.55
CA GLN A 39 -10.26 4.86 -0.50
C GLN A 39 -9.13 4.72 0.52
N ALA A 40 -8.50 5.81 0.86
CA ALA A 40 -7.41 5.79 1.84
C ALA A 40 -7.92 5.58 3.25
N VAL A 41 -7.29 4.65 3.96
CA VAL A 41 -7.43 4.48 5.41
C VAL A 41 -6.06 4.77 6.00
N ILE A 42 -5.95 5.84 6.77
CA ILE A 42 -4.65 6.35 7.23
C ILE A 42 -4.43 5.96 8.69
N ILE A 43 -3.29 5.34 8.97
CA ILE A 43 -2.88 4.99 10.33
C ILE A 43 -1.46 5.46 10.58
N SER A 44 -1.15 5.72 11.86
CA SER A 44 0.18 6.09 12.31
C SER A 44 0.75 4.97 13.16
N CYS A 45 1.94 4.49 12.81
CA CYS A 45 2.63 3.39 13.49
C CYS A 45 4.09 3.77 13.71
N PRO A 46 4.40 4.59 14.73
CA PRO A 46 5.75 5.10 14.89
C PRO A 46 6.78 4.05 15.30
N ASP A 47 6.39 3.02 16.04
CA ASP A 47 7.34 2.11 16.68
C ASP A 47 7.34 0.70 16.12
N ASP A 48 6.18 0.16 15.75
CA ASP A 48 6.06 -1.21 15.28
C ASP A 48 4.86 -1.39 14.34
N ASN A 49 4.68 -2.61 13.86
CA ASN A 49 3.63 -2.94 12.91
C ASN A 49 2.39 -3.60 13.53
N SER A 50 2.23 -3.53 14.84
CA SER A 50 1.10 -4.19 15.53
C SER A 50 -0.25 -3.72 15.01
N LEU A 51 -0.40 -2.42 14.81
CA LEU A 51 -1.66 -1.86 14.31
C LEU A 51 -1.91 -2.27 12.85
N VAL A 52 -0.86 -2.37 12.05
CA VAL A 52 -0.99 -2.86 10.67
C VAL A 52 -1.51 -4.29 10.66
N LYS A 53 -0.92 -5.17 11.47
CA LYS A 53 -1.38 -6.57 11.61
C LYS A 53 -2.84 -6.66 11.99
N GLU A 54 -3.28 -5.79 12.88
CA GLU A 54 -4.64 -5.78 13.38
C GLU A 54 -5.63 -5.31 12.32
N ILE A 55 -5.32 -4.21 11.66
CA ILE A 55 -6.24 -3.57 10.73
C ILE A 55 -6.42 -4.35 9.43
N VAL A 56 -5.40 -5.05 8.95
CA VAL A 56 -5.52 -5.86 7.73
C VAL A 56 -6.44 -7.06 7.87
N ARG A 57 -6.80 -7.42 9.10
CA ARG A 57 -7.78 -8.48 9.37
C ARG A 57 -9.22 -8.02 9.12
N GLU A 58 -9.45 -6.71 9.05
CA GLU A 58 -10.76 -6.16 8.74
C GLU A 58 -10.97 -6.15 7.23
N ASP A 59 -12.22 -6.06 6.79
CA ASP A 59 -12.52 -5.98 5.37
C ASP A 59 -11.96 -4.69 4.76
N GLY A 60 -11.08 -4.87 3.78
CA GLY A 60 -10.42 -3.78 3.08
C GLY A 60 -10.94 -3.57 1.66
N SER A 61 -12.15 -4.01 1.34
CA SER A 61 -12.72 -3.88 0.00
C SER A 61 -12.70 -2.43 -0.48
N ASN A 62 -12.06 -2.20 -1.62
CA ASN A 62 -11.89 -0.87 -2.23
C ASN A 62 -11.11 0.11 -1.36
N LYS A 63 -10.22 -0.39 -0.50
CA LYS A 63 -9.44 0.45 0.42
C LYS A 63 -7.95 0.25 0.22
N ILE A 64 -7.21 1.33 0.41
CA ILE A 64 -5.75 1.34 0.48
C ILE A 64 -5.37 1.73 1.90
N LEU A 65 -4.50 0.93 2.51
CA LEU A 65 -3.98 1.25 3.83
C LEU A 65 -2.76 2.14 3.70
N VAL A 66 -2.88 3.36 4.21
CA VAL A 66 -1.79 4.33 4.24
C VAL A 66 -1.16 4.28 5.63
N VAL A 67 0.09 3.85 5.69
CA VAL A 67 0.81 3.66 6.95
C VAL A 67 1.90 4.73 7.06
N ASP A 68 1.79 5.56 8.08
CA ASP A 68 2.83 6.54 8.41
C ASP A 68 3.64 6.04 9.61
N SER A 69 4.89 5.68 9.36
CA SER A 69 5.81 5.26 10.41
C SER A 69 6.67 6.40 10.94
N SER A 70 6.34 7.63 10.57
CA SER A 70 7.03 8.86 11.01
C SER A 70 8.53 8.83 10.73
N SER A 71 8.92 8.29 9.60
CA SER A 71 10.31 8.18 9.17
C SER A 71 11.22 7.34 10.06
N VAL A 72 10.67 6.56 10.98
CA VAL A 72 11.45 5.61 11.76
C VAL A 72 11.84 4.45 10.85
N ASN A 73 13.13 4.28 10.61
CA ASN A 73 13.65 3.25 9.71
C ASN A 73 14.15 2.02 10.47
N ASN A 74 13.64 1.77 11.67
CA ASN A 74 14.13 0.70 12.54
C ASN A 74 13.35 -0.59 12.41
N ALA A 75 12.14 -0.53 11.86
CA ALA A 75 11.30 -1.72 11.73
C ALA A 75 10.52 -1.67 10.41
N ALA A 76 10.39 -2.82 9.79
CA ALA A 76 9.53 -2.95 8.63
C ALA A 76 8.07 -2.96 9.06
N MET A 77 7.24 -2.19 8.35
CA MET A 77 5.80 -2.10 8.64
C MET A 77 5.03 -3.24 7.97
N LEU A 78 5.60 -3.87 6.97
CA LEU A 78 4.93 -4.89 6.16
C LEU A 78 5.92 -5.96 5.75
N GLY A 79 5.49 -7.21 5.86
CA GLY A 79 6.15 -8.37 5.29
C GLY A 79 5.13 -9.24 4.56
N ASP A 80 5.54 -10.43 4.13
CA ASP A 80 4.71 -11.32 3.33
C ASP A 80 3.46 -11.82 4.06
N GLU A 81 3.55 -12.06 5.36
CA GLU A 81 2.40 -12.54 6.14
C GLU A 81 1.30 -11.50 6.25
N ILE A 82 1.67 -10.25 6.53
CA ILE A 82 0.70 -9.15 6.62
C ILE A 82 0.10 -8.87 5.24
N ALA A 83 0.93 -8.86 4.20
CA ALA A 83 0.46 -8.65 2.83
C ALA A 83 -0.53 -9.74 2.40
N SER A 84 -0.26 -11.00 2.74
CA SER A 84 -1.15 -12.12 2.44
C SER A 84 -2.47 -12.00 3.19
N SER A 85 -2.43 -11.60 4.45
CA SER A 85 -3.64 -11.35 5.25
C SER A 85 -4.49 -10.24 4.64
N ALA A 86 -3.86 -9.17 4.20
CA ALA A 86 -4.56 -8.06 3.53
C ALA A 86 -5.21 -8.53 2.22
N LEU A 87 -4.52 -9.34 1.43
CA LEU A 87 -5.08 -9.86 0.19
C LEU A 87 -6.33 -10.70 0.46
N VAL A 88 -6.29 -11.58 1.44
CA VAL A 88 -7.42 -12.42 1.84
C VAL A 88 -8.62 -11.58 2.26
N ASN A 89 -8.38 -10.44 2.89
CA ASN A 89 -9.41 -9.54 3.39
C ASN A 89 -9.76 -8.42 2.39
N ASN A 90 -9.39 -8.59 1.13
CA ASN A 90 -9.81 -7.76 0.00
C ASN A 90 -9.18 -6.35 -0.06
N TRP A 91 -8.11 -6.09 0.68
CA TRP A 91 -7.41 -4.81 0.56
C TRP A 91 -6.85 -4.64 -0.85
N SER A 92 -6.97 -3.43 -1.40
CA SER A 92 -6.46 -3.12 -2.73
C SER A 92 -4.95 -2.89 -2.73
N GLY A 93 -4.44 -2.30 -1.67
CA GLY A 93 -3.01 -2.03 -1.59
C GLY A 93 -2.60 -1.28 -0.36
N PHE A 94 -1.30 -0.97 -0.34
CA PHE A 94 -0.63 -0.24 0.73
C PHE A 94 0.15 0.94 0.17
N LEU A 95 0.13 2.04 0.91
CA LEU A 95 1.08 3.13 0.74
C LEU A 95 1.79 3.29 2.08
N ILE A 96 3.08 2.97 2.12
CA ILE A 96 3.83 2.90 3.37
C ILE A 96 4.93 3.95 3.38
N ASN A 97 4.78 4.94 4.25
CA ASN A 97 5.85 5.88 4.54
C ASN A 97 6.79 5.24 5.54
N GLY A 98 7.57 4.28 5.07
CA GLY A 98 8.44 3.45 5.87
C GLY A 98 8.99 2.29 5.06
N LEU A 99 9.46 1.27 5.76
CA LEU A 99 10.12 0.12 5.16
C LEU A 99 9.20 -1.11 5.10
N VAL A 100 9.47 -1.95 4.11
CA VAL A 100 8.91 -3.30 4.01
C VAL A 100 10.05 -4.32 4.06
N ARG A 101 9.71 -5.59 4.20
CA ARG A 101 10.67 -6.68 4.12
C ARG A 101 10.11 -7.81 3.25
N ASP A 102 10.91 -8.85 3.04
CA ASP A 102 10.52 -10.03 2.26
C ASP A 102 10.18 -9.68 0.80
N ARG A 103 10.94 -8.76 0.22
CA ARG A 103 10.63 -8.24 -1.12
C ARG A 103 10.56 -9.34 -2.19
N GLU A 104 11.33 -10.42 -2.05
CA GLU A 104 11.29 -11.55 -2.98
C GLU A 104 9.94 -12.25 -2.94
N HIS A 105 9.26 -12.24 -1.81
CA HIS A 105 7.94 -12.84 -1.63
C HIS A 105 6.83 -11.86 -1.97
N LEU A 106 7.00 -10.58 -1.64
CA LEU A 106 5.98 -9.55 -1.89
C LEU A 106 5.64 -9.43 -3.37
N VAL A 107 6.63 -9.57 -4.25
CA VAL A 107 6.43 -9.44 -5.69
C VAL A 107 5.46 -10.48 -6.25
N ASN A 108 5.27 -11.59 -5.55
CA ASN A 108 4.37 -12.67 -5.94
C ASN A 108 2.98 -12.55 -5.33
N ILE A 109 2.75 -11.55 -4.48
CA ILE A 109 1.43 -11.32 -3.87
C ILE A 109 0.67 -10.31 -4.71
N GLU A 110 -0.51 -10.68 -5.17
CA GLU A 110 -1.33 -9.84 -6.07
C GLU A 110 -2.01 -8.69 -5.33
N ILE A 111 -1.21 -7.81 -4.74
CA ILE A 111 -1.65 -6.62 -4.03
C ILE A 111 -0.69 -5.47 -4.37
N GLY A 112 -1.21 -4.24 -4.34
CA GLY A 112 -0.37 -3.06 -4.56
C GLY A 112 0.41 -2.72 -3.30
N ILE A 113 1.71 -2.42 -3.44
CA ILE A 113 2.55 -1.98 -2.32
C ILE A 113 3.50 -0.92 -2.82
N LEU A 114 3.36 0.30 -2.27
CA LEU A 114 4.33 1.37 -2.46
C LEU A 114 4.96 1.68 -1.11
N ALA A 115 6.28 1.71 -1.06
CA ALA A 115 7.01 1.96 0.18
C ALA A 115 8.31 2.71 -0.10
N ARG A 116 8.93 3.21 0.97
CA ARG A 116 10.20 3.96 0.90
C ARG A 116 11.41 3.07 0.62
N GLY A 117 11.37 1.81 1.05
CA GLY A 117 12.50 0.90 0.92
C GLY A 117 12.29 -0.43 1.63
N THR A 118 13.34 -1.19 1.68
CA THR A 118 13.36 -2.50 2.33
C THR A 118 14.41 -2.59 3.42
#